data_940e7d577374a02a7be32a3587438937
#
_entry.id   940e7d577374a02a7be32a3587438937
#
_cell.length_a   1.000
_cell.length_b   1.000
_cell.length_c   1.000
_cell.angle_alpha   90.00
_cell.angle_beta   90.00
_cell.angle_gamma   90.00
#
_symmetry.space_group_name_H-M   'P 1'
#
loop_
_entity.id
_entity.type
_entity.pdbx_description
1 polymer ?
#
loop_
_entity_poly.entity_id
_entity_poly.type
_entity_poly.pdbx_seq_one_letter_code
_entity_poly.pdbx_strand_id
1 'polypeptide(L)'
;GIGASMLAAGAIQPAVAEVGFGKPGEAVNLVVGYQPYYTESWSGVVINGQQSWKKHLPAGSDVKFEIGLQGSVIVGKMLGEKNHLGYMGDMPAIVSTTKTDTVDIRMIAVLGTSRQQCNVFLVKNDAPEFANGMEAVKWMDGKLVAAPHGACTDRFARWAFEQAGIQPKKYLNM
;
A
#
# COMPACT_ATOMS: atom_id res chain seq x y z
N GLY A 1 -20.95 19.26 57.82
CA GLY A 1 -21.04 18.23 56.82
C GLY A 1 -20.66 18.79 55.46
N ILE A 2 -19.46 18.49 54.96
CA ILE A 2 -18.99 18.91 53.62
C ILE A 2 -19.29 17.75 52.70
N GLY A 3 -20.28 17.93 51.81
CA GLY A 3 -20.63 16.97 50.81
C GLY A 3 -19.63 17.02 49.64
N ALA A 4 -18.85 15.96 49.45
CA ALA A 4 -18.00 15.80 48.30
C ALA A 4 -18.84 15.27 47.10
N SER A 5 -19.05 16.11 46.10
CA SER A 5 -19.61 15.71 44.81
C SER A 5 -18.52 15.02 44.00
N MET A 6 -18.63 13.71 43.83
CA MET A 6 -17.82 12.95 42.85
C MET A 6 -18.33 13.28 41.45
N LEU A 7 -17.56 14.06 40.69
CA LEU A 7 -17.71 14.14 39.23
C LEU A 7 -17.23 12.82 38.63
N ALA A 8 -18.16 12.01 38.14
CA ALA A 8 -17.86 10.88 37.32
C ALA A 8 -17.27 11.39 35.98
N ALA A 9 -15.98 11.25 35.81
CA ALA A 9 -15.30 11.44 34.54
C ALA A 9 -15.77 10.31 33.60
N GLY A 10 -16.77 10.56 32.81
CA GLY A 10 -17.16 9.69 31.70
C GLY A 10 -16.00 9.60 30.74
N ALA A 11 -15.41 8.41 30.63
CA ALA A 11 -14.43 8.13 29.59
C ALA A 11 -15.14 8.32 28.23
N ILE A 12 -14.76 9.38 27.51
CA ILE A 12 -15.14 9.55 26.11
C ILE A 12 -14.34 8.49 25.36
N GLN A 13 -14.93 7.31 25.16
CA GLN A 13 -14.43 6.38 24.17
C GLN A 13 -14.58 7.06 22.80
N PRO A 14 -13.52 7.19 22.00
CA PRO A 14 -13.69 7.60 20.63
C PRO A 14 -14.65 6.59 19.98
N ALA A 15 -15.77 7.06 19.50
CA ALA A 15 -16.63 6.26 18.65
C ALA A 15 -15.81 5.90 17.42
N VAL A 16 -15.30 4.68 17.36
CA VAL A 16 -14.78 4.09 16.13
C VAL A 16 -15.99 4.06 15.22
N ALA A 17 -16.01 4.94 14.23
CA ALA A 17 -17.04 4.91 13.21
C ALA A 17 -16.89 3.57 12.50
N GLU A 18 -17.81 2.65 12.80
CA GLU A 18 -17.90 1.38 12.11
C GLU A 18 -18.13 1.74 10.62
N VAL A 19 -17.15 1.38 9.76
CA VAL A 19 -17.25 1.61 8.32
C VAL A 19 -18.31 0.66 7.79
N GLY A 20 -19.57 1.07 7.93
CA GLY A 20 -20.72 0.35 7.42
C GLY A 20 -20.87 0.63 5.93
N PHE A 21 -20.84 -0.40 5.09
CA PHE A 21 -21.16 -0.30 3.67
C PHE A 21 -22.68 -0.17 3.42
N GLY A 22 -23.49 0.12 4.45
CA GLY A 22 -24.94 0.20 4.35
C GLY A 22 -25.60 -1.16 4.09
N LYS A 23 -26.88 -1.15 3.78
CA LYS A 23 -27.61 -2.38 3.40
C LYS A 23 -27.46 -2.62 1.90
N PRO A 24 -27.59 -3.87 1.45
CA PRO A 24 -27.60 -4.18 0.01
C PRO A 24 -28.60 -3.32 -0.76
N GLY A 25 -28.15 -2.63 -1.79
CA GLY A 25 -28.96 -1.74 -2.63
C GLY A 25 -29.00 -0.27 -2.18
N GLU A 26 -28.50 0.07 -1.02
CA GLU A 26 -28.35 1.47 -0.59
C GLU A 26 -27.11 2.12 -1.24
N ALA A 27 -27.18 3.44 -1.42
CA ALA A 27 -26.05 4.23 -1.92
C ALA A 27 -24.86 4.15 -0.96
N VAL A 28 -23.64 4.03 -1.50
CA VAL A 28 -22.39 3.95 -0.74
C VAL A 28 -21.43 5.08 -1.11
N ASN A 29 -20.67 5.54 -0.13
CA ASN A 29 -19.57 6.48 -0.34
C ASN A 29 -18.26 5.77 -0.09
N LEU A 30 -17.50 5.50 -1.15
CA LEU A 30 -16.26 4.75 -1.09
C LEU A 30 -15.06 5.68 -1.25
N VAL A 31 -13.99 5.37 -0.52
CA VAL A 31 -12.68 5.97 -0.73
C VAL A 31 -11.72 4.89 -1.19
N VAL A 32 -11.10 5.11 -2.34
CA VAL A 32 -10.17 4.18 -2.99
C VAL A 32 -8.78 4.78 -2.98
N GLY A 33 -7.85 4.15 -2.28
CA GLY A 33 -6.43 4.48 -2.36
C GLY A 33 -5.79 3.84 -3.59
N TYR A 34 -5.02 4.60 -4.36
CA TYR A 34 -4.37 4.07 -5.57
C TYR A 34 -3.04 4.79 -5.85
N GLN A 35 -2.23 4.16 -6.69
CA GLN A 35 -0.90 4.63 -7.09
C GLN A 35 -0.91 4.89 -8.61
N PRO A 36 -1.41 6.05 -9.09
CA PRO A 36 -1.66 6.28 -10.53
C PRO A 36 -0.40 6.24 -11.40
N TYR A 37 0.77 6.33 -10.79
CA TYR A 37 2.07 6.32 -11.47
C TYR A 37 2.64 4.90 -11.68
N TYR A 38 1.96 3.86 -11.18
CA TYR A 38 2.41 2.48 -11.21
C TYR A 38 1.40 1.59 -11.94
N THR A 39 1.92 0.58 -12.65
CA THR A 39 1.12 -0.31 -13.50
C THR A 39 0.05 -1.08 -12.74
N GLU A 40 0.28 -1.44 -11.50
CA GLU A 40 -0.68 -2.14 -10.64
C GLU A 40 -1.96 -1.36 -10.37
N SER A 41 -1.93 -0.05 -10.57
CA SER A 41 -3.10 0.83 -10.34
C SER A 41 -3.73 1.37 -11.63
N TRP A 42 -3.27 0.98 -12.81
CA TRP A 42 -3.80 1.54 -14.05
C TRP A 42 -5.28 1.23 -14.26
N SER A 43 -5.76 0.07 -13.82
CA SER A 43 -7.21 -0.19 -13.82
C SER A 43 -7.98 0.82 -12.96
N GLY A 44 -7.43 1.21 -11.82
CA GLY A 44 -7.99 2.28 -10.98
C GLY A 44 -8.00 3.64 -11.66
N VAL A 45 -6.94 3.97 -12.41
CA VAL A 45 -6.87 5.20 -13.22
C VAL A 45 -7.99 5.23 -14.26
N VAL A 46 -8.18 4.14 -14.98
CA VAL A 46 -9.25 4.00 -15.99
C VAL A 46 -10.63 4.10 -15.36
N ILE A 47 -10.85 3.36 -14.27
CA ILE A 47 -12.14 3.35 -13.54
C ILE A 47 -12.47 4.76 -13.02
N ASN A 48 -11.47 5.47 -12.47
CA ASN A 48 -11.66 6.85 -12.01
C ASN A 48 -11.97 7.79 -13.17
N GLY A 49 -11.17 7.75 -14.24
CA GLY A 49 -11.34 8.65 -15.39
C GLY A 49 -12.65 8.44 -16.13
N GLN A 50 -13.10 7.22 -16.30
CA GLN A 50 -14.36 6.87 -16.97
C GLN A 50 -15.55 6.84 -16.04
N GLN A 51 -15.34 6.89 -14.72
CA GLN A 51 -16.38 6.74 -13.70
C GLN A 51 -17.24 5.48 -13.92
N SER A 52 -16.62 4.41 -14.43
CA SER A 52 -17.31 3.18 -14.81
C SER A 52 -17.99 2.46 -13.63
N TRP A 53 -17.55 2.74 -12.41
CA TRP A 53 -18.18 2.30 -11.15
C TRP A 53 -19.67 2.71 -11.05
N LYS A 54 -20.08 3.82 -11.68
CA LYS A 54 -21.48 4.28 -11.69
C LYS A 54 -22.45 3.27 -12.30
N LYS A 55 -21.95 2.35 -13.14
CA LYS A 55 -22.76 1.29 -13.75
C LYS A 55 -23.02 0.12 -12.79
N HIS A 56 -22.26 0.02 -11.71
CA HIS A 56 -22.23 -1.14 -10.84
C HIS A 56 -22.64 -0.85 -9.40
N LEU A 57 -22.62 0.41 -9.01
CA LEU A 57 -23.04 0.83 -7.67
C LEU A 57 -24.49 1.36 -7.68
N PRO A 58 -25.21 1.28 -6.56
CA PRO A 58 -26.54 1.85 -6.43
C PRO A 58 -26.58 3.34 -6.77
N ALA A 59 -27.69 3.82 -7.27
CA ALA A 59 -27.89 5.23 -7.58
C ALA A 59 -27.65 6.11 -6.35
N GLY A 60 -26.96 7.24 -6.51
CA GLY A 60 -26.56 8.12 -5.42
C GLY A 60 -25.24 7.76 -4.75
N SER A 61 -24.62 6.65 -5.13
CA SER A 61 -23.27 6.30 -4.64
C SER A 61 -22.21 7.26 -5.20
N ASP A 62 -21.14 7.48 -4.39
CA ASP A 62 -19.96 8.23 -4.80
C ASP A 62 -18.66 7.44 -4.53
N VAL A 63 -17.65 7.66 -5.36
CA VAL A 63 -16.33 7.03 -5.21
C VAL A 63 -15.24 8.09 -5.34
N LYS A 64 -14.55 8.33 -4.25
CA LYS A 64 -13.40 9.23 -4.20
C LYS A 64 -12.11 8.42 -4.37
N PHE A 65 -11.29 8.80 -5.34
CA PHE A 65 -9.95 8.23 -5.52
C PHE A 65 -8.90 9.12 -4.86
N GLU A 66 -8.10 8.53 -3.96
CA GLU A 66 -7.02 9.22 -3.25
C GLU A 66 -5.66 8.65 -3.64
N ILE A 67 -4.73 9.53 -3.97
CA ILE A 67 -3.37 9.12 -4.29
C ILE A 67 -2.64 8.69 -3.01
N GLY A 68 -2.08 7.49 -3.05
CA GLY A 68 -1.07 7.01 -2.13
C GLY A 68 0.23 6.82 -2.91
N LEU A 69 1.33 7.41 -2.45
CA LEU A 69 2.60 7.30 -3.17
C LEU A 69 3.24 5.92 -3.05
N GLN A 70 2.83 5.13 -2.05
CA GLN A 70 3.34 3.78 -1.79
C GLN A 70 2.22 2.90 -1.26
N GLY A 71 2.32 1.59 -1.47
CA GLY A 71 1.35 0.62 -0.95
C GLY A 71 1.24 0.64 0.58
N SER A 72 2.34 0.86 1.30
CA SER A 72 2.36 1.01 2.77
C SER A 72 1.53 2.21 3.25
N VAL A 73 1.52 3.31 2.50
CA VAL A 73 0.69 4.49 2.80
C VAL A 73 -0.80 4.16 2.65
N ILE A 74 -1.15 3.42 1.59
CA ILE A 74 -2.53 2.97 1.35
C ILE A 74 -2.97 2.02 2.46
N VAL A 75 -2.14 1.03 2.81
CA VAL A 75 -2.40 0.11 3.93
C VAL A 75 -2.59 0.87 5.24
N GLY A 76 -1.73 1.85 5.53
CA GLY A 76 -1.89 2.68 6.73
C GLY A 76 -3.22 3.44 6.77
N LYS A 77 -3.69 3.93 5.62
CA LYS A 77 -5.01 4.57 5.52
C LYS A 77 -6.16 3.58 5.68
N MET A 78 -6.01 2.33 5.19
CA MET A 78 -7.00 1.27 5.37
C MET A 78 -7.07 0.85 6.84
N LEU A 79 -5.94 0.66 7.51
CA LEU A 79 -5.88 0.37 8.95
C LEU A 79 -6.45 1.51 9.81
N GLY A 80 -6.37 2.74 9.34
CA GLY A 80 -7.00 3.91 9.97
C GLY A 80 -8.42 4.19 9.47
N GLU A 81 -9.06 3.24 8.79
CA GLU A 81 -10.45 3.33 8.27
C GLU A 81 -10.73 4.53 7.37
N LYS A 82 -9.66 5.08 6.73
CA LYS A 82 -9.77 6.22 5.80
C LYS A 82 -9.99 5.78 4.37
N ASN A 83 -9.52 4.59 4.00
CA ASN A 83 -9.71 4.00 2.69
C ASN A 83 -10.46 2.68 2.83
N HIS A 84 -11.51 2.50 2.03
CA HIS A 84 -12.31 1.27 1.96
C HIS A 84 -11.69 0.22 1.04
N LEU A 85 -11.02 0.68 -0.02
CA LEU A 85 -10.35 -0.13 -1.03
C LEU A 85 -8.94 0.39 -1.28
N GLY A 86 -8.04 -0.48 -1.68
CA GLY A 86 -6.66 -0.11 -1.98
C GLY A 86 -6.10 -0.89 -3.17
N TYR A 87 -5.54 -0.16 -4.13
CA TYR A 87 -4.69 -0.71 -5.19
C TYR A 87 -3.25 -0.68 -4.70
N MET A 88 -2.56 -1.80 -4.75
CA MET A 88 -1.17 -1.90 -4.29
C MET A 88 -0.47 -3.10 -4.88
N GLY A 89 0.84 -3.14 -4.78
CA GLY A 89 1.63 -4.30 -5.14
C GLY A 89 1.41 -5.49 -4.19
N ASP A 90 1.95 -6.63 -4.54
CA ASP A 90 1.76 -7.91 -3.82
C ASP A 90 2.19 -7.84 -2.35
N MET A 91 3.38 -7.34 -2.06
CA MET A 91 3.89 -7.34 -0.68
C MET A 91 3.07 -6.49 0.30
N PRO A 92 2.70 -5.24 0.00
CA PRO A 92 1.79 -4.48 0.85
C PRO A 92 0.44 -5.18 1.03
N ALA A 93 -0.10 -5.79 -0.03
CA ALA A 93 -1.36 -6.53 0.04
C ALA A 93 -1.25 -7.75 0.98
N ILE A 94 -0.21 -8.58 0.81
CA ILE A 94 0.02 -9.76 1.67
C ILE A 94 0.21 -9.34 3.13
N VAL A 95 1.07 -8.34 3.38
CA VAL A 95 1.34 -7.87 4.76
C VAL A 95 0.08 -7.29 5.40
N SER A 96 -0.78 -6.60 4.64
CA SER A 96 -2.03 -6.05 5.20
C SER A 96 -2.98 -7.14 5.70
N THR A 97 -3.05 -8.28 5.02
CA THR A 97 -3.91 -9.41 5.43
C THR A 97 -3.44 -10.13 6.69
N THR A 98 -2.22 -9.85 7.17
CA THR A 98 -1.69 -10.42 8.43
C THR A 98 -1.97 -9.56 9.66
N LYS A 99 -2.59 -8.38 9.50
CA LYS A 99 -2.88 -7.41 10.59
C LYS A 99 -4.35 -7.43 11.00
N THR A 100 -4.90 -8.63 11.12
CA THR A 100 -6.33 -8.86 11.39
C THR A 100 -6.80 -8.47 12.79
N ASP A 101 -5.88 -8.24 13.71
CA ASP A 101 -6.13 -7.76 15.06
C ASP A 101 -6.57 -6.28 15.12
N THR A 102 -6.30 -5.52 14.06
CA THR A 102 -6.66 -4.10 13.96
C THR A 102 -7.86 -3.89 13.05
N VAL A 103 -7.75 -4.31 11.79
CA VAL A 103 -8.81 -4.21 10.77
C VAL A 103 -8.72 -5.45 9.88
N ASP A 104 -9.86 -6.09 9.59
CA ASP A 104 -9.93 -7.26 8.71
C ASP A 104 -9.80 -6.84 7.23
N ILE A 105 -8.56 -6.63 6.79
CA ILE A 105 -8.27 -6.32 5.39
C ILE A 105 -8.19 -7.63 4.60
N ARG A 106 -8.91 -7.68 3.49
CA ARG A 106 -8.97 -8.86 2.61
C ARG A 106 -8.56 -8.51 1.19
N MET A 107 -7.81 -9.40 0.57
CA MET A 107 -7.55 -9.34 -0.86
C MET A 107 -8.79 -9.85 -1.62
N ILE A 108 -9.40 -8.97 -2.40
CA ILE A 108 -10.64 -9.29 -3.14
C ILE A 108 -10.40 -9.57 -4.63
N ALA A 109 -9.28 -9.11 -5.17
CA ALA A 109 -8.93 -9.34 -6.58
C ALA A 109 -7.43 -9.27 -6.80
N VAL A 110 -6.94 -10.07 -7.75
CA VAL A 110 -5.60 -9.96 -8.34
C VAL A 110 -5.79 -9.38 -9.74
N LEU A 111 -5.32 -8.15 -9.95
CA LEU A 111 -5.56 -7.38 -11.16
C LEU A 111 -4.59 -7.70 -12.30
N GLY A 112 -3.48 -8.32 -11.97
CA GLY A 112 -2.49 -8.74 -12.95
C GLY A 112 -1.40 -9.58 -12.33
N THR A 113 -0.81 -10.45 -13.13
CA THR A 113 0.38 -11.22 -12.81
C THR A 113 1.35 -11.17 -13.97
N SER A 114 2.64 -11.31 -13.70
CA SER A 114 3.65 -11.43 -14.73
C SER A 114 4.55 -12.64 -14.45
N ARG A 115 4.92 -13.34 -15.51
CA ARG A 115 5.95 -14.37 -15.43
C ARG A 115 7.36 -13.77 -15.51
N GLN A 116 7.47 -12.54 -15.96
CA GLN A 116 8.72 -11.80 -16.01
C GLN A 116 8.84 -10.91 -14.77
N GLN A 117 10.04 -10.85 -14.23
CA GLN A 117 10.33 -10.00 -13.08
C GLN A 117 10.12 -8.53 -13.45
N CYS A 118 9.27 -7.85 -12.71
CA CYS A 118 9.03 -6.41 -12.91
C CYS A 118 9.92 -5.53 -12.02
N ASN A 119 10.61 -6.11 -11.03
CA ASN A 119 11.52 -5.36 -10.19
C ASN A 119 12.89 -5.24 -10.86
N VAL A 120 13.42 -4.04 -10.89
CA VAL A 120 14.72 -3.74 -11.48
C VAL A 120 15.54 -2.86 -10.56
N PHE A 121 16.86 -2.99 -10.62
CA PHE A 121 17.76 -1.99 -10.07
C PHE A 121 18.10 -0.96 -11.15
N LEU A 122 18.02 0.30 -10.78
CA LEU A 122 18.51 1.39 -11.59
C LEU A 122 19.84 1.86 -11.00
N VAL A 123 20.81 2.04 -11.86
CA VAL A 123 22.12 2.61 -11.53
C VAL A 123 22.31 3.91 -12.27
N LYS A 124 23.26 4.74 -11.79
CA LYS A 124 23.61 5.99 -12.49
C LYS A 124 24.25 5.67 -13.85
N ASN A 125 24.16 6.62 -14.76
CA ASN A 125 24.69 6.48 -16.12
C ASN A 125 26.24 6.32 -16.16
N ASP A 126 26.93 6.70 -15.09
CA ASP A 126 28.38 6.56 -14.92
C ASP A 126 28.77 5.20 -14.28
N ALA A 127 27.82 4.33 -14.02
CA ALA A 127 28.11 2.96 -13.58
C ALA A 127 28.80 2.16 -14.71
N PRO A 128 29.69 1.21 -14.36
CA PRO A 128 30.31 0.36 -15.36
C PRO A 128 29.27 -0.56 -16.03
N GLU A 129 29.61 -1.05 -17.22
CA GLU A 129 28.85 -2.13 -17.82
C GLU A 129 29.08 -3.44 -17.04
N PHE A 130 28.04 -4.24 -16.90
CA PHE A 130 28.04 -5.50 -16.17
C PHE A 130 27.73 -6.64 -17.14
N ALA A 131 28.44 -7.75 -17.03
CA ALA A 131 28.16 -8.92 -17.86
C ALA A 131 26.82 -9.59 -17.52
N ASN A 132 26.33 -9.41 -16.29
CA ASN A 132 25.01 -9.91 -15.84
C ASN A 132 24.50 -9.14 -14.61
N GLY A 133 23.24 -9.38 -14.26
CA GLY A 133 22.59 -8.70 -13.14
C GLY A 133 23.24 -8.97 -11.78
N MET A 134 23.80 -10.16 -11.54
CA MET A 134 24.46 -10.48 -10.28
C MET A 134 25.75 -9.69 -10.08
N GLU A 135 26.50 -9.42 -11.14
CA GLU A 135 27.68 -8.54 -11.08
C GLU A 135 27.26 -7.10 -10.74
N ALA A 136 26.18 -6.63 -11.33
CA ALA A 136 25.61 -5.32 -10.98
C ALA A 136 25.23 -5.26 -9.49
N VAL A 137 24.62 -6.31 -8.96
CA VAL A 137 24.26 -6.36 -7.53
C VAL A 137 25.53 -6.38 -6.66
N LYS A 138 26.53 -7.19 -6.97
CA LYS A 138 27.83 -7.21 -6.25
C LYS A 138 28.53 -5.86 -6.26
N TRP A 139 28.43 -5.12 -7.36
CA TRP A 139 29.00 -3.78 -7.44
C TRP A 139 28.32 -2.78 -6.49
N MET A 140 27.11 -3.06 -6.00
CA MET A 140 26.40 -2.22 -5.02
C MET A 140 26.98 -2.34 -3.60
N ASP A 141 27.92 -3.26 -3.37
CA ASP A 141 28.56 -3.39 -2.06
C ASP A 141 29.20 -2.07 -1.62
N GLY A 142 28.97 -1.69 -0.39
CA GLY A 142 29.45 -0.41 0.16
C GLY A 142 28.82 0.85 -0.44
N LYS A 143 27.85 0.75 -1.34
CA LYS A 143 27.18 1.90 -1.97
C LYS A 143 25.87 2.26 -1.28
N LEU A 144 25.35 3.44 -1.64
CA LEU A 144 24.04 3.91 -1.22
C LEU A 144 22.98 3.29 -2.13
N VAL A 145 22.03 2.57 -1.56
CA VAL A 145 20.87 2.02 -2.27
C VAL A 145 19.59 2.50 -1.61
N ALA A 146 18.55 2.72 -2.39
CA ALA A 146 17.24 3.17 -1.92
C ALA A 146 16.11 2.33 -2.53
N ALA A 147 15.10 2.02 -1.71
CA ALA A 147 13.87 1.38 -2.15
C ALA A 147 12.68 1.79 -1.26
N PRO A 148 11.45 1.73 -1.77
CA PRO A 148 10.26 1.96 -0.96
C PRO A 148 10.10 0.86 0.10
N HIS A 149 10.01 1.25 1.37
CA HIS A 149 9.92 0.31 2.48
C HIS A 149 8.67 -0.57 2.39
N GLY A 150 8.86 -1.88 2.59
CA GLY A 150 7.77 -2.86 2.57
C GLY A 150 7.15 -3.12 1.20
N ALA A 151 7.70 -2.53 0.14
CA ALA A 151 7.30 -2.82 -1.23
C ALA A 151 7.91 -4.14 -1.76
N CYS A 152 7.42 -4.63 -2.90
CA CYS A 152 7.99 -5.78 -3.59
C CYS A 152 9.47 -5.56 -3.96
N THR A 153 9.83 -4.33 -4.33
CA THR A 153 11.21 -3.92 -4.63
C THR A 153 12.12 -3.98 -3.40
N ASP A 154 11.64 -3.66 -2.21
CA ASP A 154 12.40 -3.79 -0.96
C ASP A 154 12.74 -5.27 -0.69
N ARG A 155 11.75 -6.15 -0.79
CA ARG A 155 11.98 -7.59 -0.63
C ARG A 155 12.94 -8.13 -1.68
N PHE A 156 12.76 -7.74 -2.94
CA PHE A 156 13.64 -8.15 -4.03
C PHE A 156 15.09 -7.69 -3.78
N ALA A 157 15.29 -6.43 -3.38
CA ALA A 157 16.60 -5.89 -3.10
C ALA A 157 17.31 -6.65 -1.97
N ARG A 158 16.64 -6.88 -0.85
CA ARG A 158 17.19 -7.63 0.29
C ARG A 158 17.57 -9.05 -0.09
N TRP A 159 16.71 -9.74 -0.83
CA TRP A 159 17.01 -11.07 -1.34
C TRP A 159 18.23 -11.07 -2.28
N ALA A 160 18.32 -10.11 -3.21
CA ALA A 160 19.44 -10.01 -4.14
C ALA A 160 20.77 -9.73 -3.41
N PHE A 161 20.75 -8.87 -2.39
CA PHE A 161 21.94 -8.60 -1.56
C PHE A 161 22.40 -9.84 -0.80
N GLU A 162 21.46 -10.59 -0.23
CA GLU A 162 21.73 -11.86 0.46
C GLU A 162 22.38 -12.88 -0.50
N GLN A 163 21.80 -13.05 -1.72
CA GLN A 163 22.36 -13.95 -2.73
C GLN A 163 23.75 -13.52 -3.21
N ALA A 164 24.01 -12.23 -3.25
CA ALA A 164 25.30 -11.68 -3.65
C ALA A 164 26.34 -11.65 -2.51
N GLY A 165 25.92 -11.88 -1.26
CA GLY A 165 26.77 -11.80 -0.07
C GLY A 165 27.27 -10.38 0.22
N ILE A 166 26.50 -9.34 -0.13
CA ILE A 166 26.90 -7.95 0.03
C ILE A 166 26.06 -7.22 1.07
N GLN A 167 26.60 -6.09 1.54
CA GLN A 167 25.87 -5.13 2.37
C GLN A 167 26.05 -3.72 1.83
N PRO A 168 24.97 -3.03 1.40
CA PRO A 168 25.05 -1.63 1.04
C PRO A 168 25.54 -0.79 2.23
N LYS A 169 26.35 0.22 1.96
CA LYS A 169 26.81 1.17 2.99
C LYS A 169 25.64 1.83 3.71
N LYS A 170 24.59 2.12 2.99
CA LYS A 170 23.34 2.65 3.52
C LYS A 170 22.18 2.19 2.64
N TYR A 171 21.18 1.60 3.26
CA TYR A 171 19.95 1.22 2.62
C TYR A 171 18.87 2.19 3.08
N LEU A 172 18.43 3.06 2.16
CA LEU A 172 17.40 4.06 2.45
C LEU A 172 16.03 3.49 2.15
N ASN A 173 15.19 3.49 3.16
CA ASN A 173 13.74 3.29 3.00
C ASN A 173 13.10 4.65 2.67
N MET A 174 12.46 4.76 1.52
CA MET A 174 11.75 5.95 1.06
C MET A 174 10.25 5.82 1.29
#